data_446911c2d45fd020d789f45ee99e94e9
#
_entry.id   446911c2d45fd020d789f45ee99e94e9
#
_cell.length_a   1.000
_cell.length_b   1.000
_cell.length_c   1.000
_cell.angle_alpha   90.00
_cell.angle_beta   90.00
_cell.angle_gamma   90.00
#
_symmetry.space_group_name_H-M   'P 1'
#
loop_
_entity.id
_entity.type
_entity.pdbx_description
1 polymer ?
#
loop_
_entity_poly.entity_id
_entity_poly.type
_entity_poly.pdbx_seq_one_letter_code
_entity_poly.pdbx_strand_id
1 'polypeptide(L)'
;LTVSTMLLKVSSSNGHMQLDTLDIDSNQGLVNATGTAQLSGNWPVDFTLNSTLNVEPLKGERIKLQVGGALREQLQLGVNLSGPVDMTLQAQARLAEAGLPLNLEINSQQLYWPFTGEKQFQADKLALKLSGKATDYKLAFSTAVSGQDVPPATINLNATGNEQQINLDKLTVAALEGKTELQAVLDWQQAISWRGELKLAGINTAKVAPDWPSKLDGLIKTRGSLYGGTWQMDVPEVNITGNVKQNRVKVAGALKGNSYLQWFIEGLHLELGRNSADIKGELGVQDLNLDATIDAPNLDNASPGLGVNA
;
A
#
# COMPACT_ATOMS: atom_id res chain seq x y z
N LEU A 1 -12.68 -27.02 14.67
CA LEU A 1 -13.45 -27.45 13.50
C LEU A 1 -14.21 -28.72 13.83
N THR A 2 -15.54 -28.69 13.70
CA THR A 2 -16.39 -29.86 13.80
C THR A 2 -17.09 -30.06 12.47
N VAL A 3 -16.88 -31.20 11.83
CA VAL A 3 -17.53 -31.59 10.57
C VAL A 3 -18.78 -32.38 10.92
N SER A 4 -19.94 -31.94 10.44
CA SER A 4 -21.23 -32.59 10.61
C SER A 4 -21.44 -33.69 9.58
N THR A 5 -21.15 -33.35 8.32
CA THR A 5 -21.23 -34.30 7.19
C THR A 5 -20.11 -34.03 6.21
N MET A 6 -19.66 -35.12 5.57
CA MET A 6 -18.74 -35.08 4.45
C MET A 6 -19.11 -36.12 3.42
N LEU A 7 -19.30 -35.70 2.17
CA LEU A 7 -19.51 -36.58 1.03
C LEU A 7 -18.41 -36.32 0.00
N LEU A 8 -17.69 -37.35 -0.37
CA LEU A 8 -16.67 -37.31 -1.43
C LEU A 8 -16.95 -38.40 -2.44
N LYS A 9 -17.11 -38.01 -3.70
CA LYS A 9 -17.18 -38.94 -4.83
C LYS A 9 -16.13 -38.54 -5.85
N VAL A 10 -15.17 -39.43 -6.04
CA VAL A 10 -14.06 -39.28 -6.99
C VAL A 10 -13.97 -40.54 -7.81
N SER A 11 -13.74 -40.38 -9.09
CA SER A 11 -13.41 -41.46 -10.00
C SER A 11 -12.12 -41.13 -10.77
N SER A 12 -11.40 -42.20 -11.19
CA SER A 12 -10.21 -42.04 -12.01
C SER A 12 -10.12 -43.20 -13.00
N SER A 13 -9.88 -42.88 -14.27
CA SER A 13 -9.71 -43.85 -15.33
C SER A 13 -8.83 -43.27 -16.45
N ASN A 14 -7.84 -44.05 -16.92
CA ASN A 14 -6.99 -43.66 -18.05
C ASN A 14 -6.35 -42.27 -17.95
N GLY A 15 -5.92 -41.88 -16.74
CA GLY A 15 -5.34 -40.55 -16.48
C GLY A 15 -6.36 -39.40 -16.42
N HIS A 16 -7.65 -39.71 -16.56
CA HIS A 16 -8.73 -38.77 -16.30
C HIS A 16 -9.19 -38.91 -14.86
N MET A 17 -9.22 -37.82 -14.13
CA MET A 17 -9.74 -37.71 -12.77
C MET A 17 -11.00 -36.86 -12.78
N GLN A 18 -12.02 -37.33 -12.08
CA GLN A 18 -13.28 -36.60 -11.94
C GLN A 18 -13.68 -36.55 -10.47
N LEU A 19 -13.84 -35.35 -9.98
CA LEU A 19 -14.47 -35.03 -8.71
C LEU A 19 -15.96 -34.76 -8.99
N ASP A 20 -16.81 -35.78 -8.79
CA ASP A 20 -18.25 -35.61 -9.00
C ASP A 20 -18.87 -34.73 -7.95
N THR A 21 -18.43 -34.87 -6.69
CA THR A 21 -18.82 -33.99 -5.59
C THR A 21 -17.85 -34.10 -4.43
N LEU A 22 -17.59 -32.96 -3.81
CA LEU A 22 -17.09 -32.83 -2.45
C LEU A 22 -18.06 -31.90 -1.73
N ASP A 23 -18.82 -32.45 -0.79
CA ASP A 23 -19.72 -31.66 0.08
C ASP A 23 -19.24 -31.78 1.52
N ILE A 24 -19.00 -30.65 2.15
CA ILE A 24 -18.60 -30.57 3.56
C ILE A 24 -19.56 -29.59 4.27
N ASP A 25 -20.20 -30.08 5.32
CA ASP A 25 -20.94 -29.27 6.27
C ASP A 25 -20.20 -29.26 7.60
N SER A 26 -19.87 -28.07 8.09
CA SER A 26 -19.14 -27.88 9.32
C SER A 26 -19.63 -26.67 10.10
N ASN A 27 -19.24 -26.57 11.38
CA ASN A 27 -19.53 -25.41 12.20
C ASN A 27 -18.85 -24.11 11.68
N GLN A 28 -17.89 -24.21 10.76
CA GLN A 28 -17.23 -23.06 10.15
C GLN A 28 -17.83 -22.67 8.79
N GLY A 29 -18.72 -23.49 8.25
CA GLY A 29 -19.40 -23.19 6.98
C GLY A 29 -19.59 -24.41 6.09
N LEU A 30 -20.10 -24.15 4.90
CA LEU A 30 -20.41 -25.11 3.85
C LEU A 30 -19.37 -25.01 2.76
N VAL A 31 -18.95 -26.14 2.21
CA VAL A 31 -18.08 -26.23 1.02
C VAL A 31 -18.69 -27.25 0.07
N ASN A 32 -18.83 -26.85 -1.19
CA ASN A 32 -19.17 -27.72 -2.30
C ASN A 32 -18.14 -27.57 -3.41
N ALA A 33 -17.62 -28.66 -3.94
CA ALA A 33 -16.69 -28.62 -5.05
C ALA A 33 -16.93 -29.74 -6.06
N THR A 34 -16.68 -29.42 -7.32
CA THR A 34 -16.70 -30.35 -8.45
C THR A 34 -15.52 -30.05 -9.36
N GLY A 35 -15.08 -31.02 -10.16
CA GLY A 35 -14.02 -30.75 -11.13
C GLY A 35 -13.54 -31.93 -11.89
N THR A 36 -12.73 -31.66 -12.90
CA THR A 36 -12.06 -32.64 -13.73
C THR A 36 -10.60 -32.28 -13.90
N ALA A 37 -9.76 -33.27 -14.06
CA ALA A 37 -8.36 -33.13 -14.46
C ALA A 37 -7.94 -34.26 -15.34
N GLN A 38 -7.15 -33.98 -16.38
CA GLN A 38 -6.54 -35.01 -17.22
C GLN A 38 -5.02 -34.91 -17.11
N LEU A 39 -4.40 -36.03 -16.72
CA LEU A 39 -2.95 -36.14 -16.52
C LEU A 39 -2.21 -36.53 -17.79
N SER A 40 -2.69 -36.09 -18.96
CA SER A 40 -2.09 -36.35 -20.27
C SER A 40 -2.24 -35.13 -21.18
N GLY A 41 -1.44 -35.04 -22.22
CA GLY A 41 -1.42 -33.90 -23.13
C GLY A 41 -1.01 -32.60 -22.42
N ASN A 42 -1.83 -31.58 -22.52
CA ASN A 42 -1.59 -30.25 -21.93
C ASN A 42 -2.07 -30.12 -20.48
N TRP A 43 -2.52 -31.24 -19.87
CA TRP A 43 -3.04 -31.30 -18.51
C TRP A 43 -4.22 -30.35 -18.28
N PRO A 44 -5.33 -30.53 -19.02
CA PRO A 44 -6.51 -29.73 -18.82
C PRO A 44 -7.10 -29.94 -17.43
N VAL A 45 -7.57 -28.86 -16.82
CA VAL A 45 -8.24 -28.85 -15.53
C VAL A 45 -9.47 -27.97 -15.61
N ASP A 46 -10.52 -28.40 -14.92
CA ASP A 46 -11.72 -27.58 -14.66
C ASP A 46 -12.18 -27.89 -13.24
N PHE A 47 -12.21 -26.88 -12.40
CA PHE A 47 -12.53 -27.01 -10.99
C PHE A 47 -13.40 -25.83 -10.53
N THR A 48 -14.49 -26.14 -9.84
CA THR A 48 -15.36 -25.14 -9.21
C THR A 48 -15.52 -25.48 -7.74
N LEU A 49 -15.34 -24.45 -6.89
CA LEU A 49 -15.63 -24.55 -5.47
C LEU A 49 -16.60 -23.41 -5.11
N ASN A 50 -17.62 -23.75 -4.34
CA ASN A 50 -18.50 -22.78 -3.68
C ASN A 50 -18.41 -23.00 -2.17
N SER A 51 -18.32 -21.93 -1.42
CA SER A 51 -18.29 -21.98 0.04
C SER A 51 -19.14 -20.86 0.64
N THR A 52 -19.71 -21.12 1.78
CA THR A 52 -20.34 -20.09 2.63
C THR A 52 -19.73 -20.18 4.01
N LEU A 53 -19.10 -19.11 4.47
CA LEU A 53 -18.45 -19.09 5.77
C LEU A 53 -19.44 -18.83 6.91
N ASN A 54 -19.24 -19.51 8.04
CA ASN A 54 -19.99 -19.32 9.28
C ASN A 54 -19.05 -19.02 10.44
N VAL A 55 -18.04 -18.18 10.20
CA VAL A 55 -17.01 -17.82 11.17
C VAL A 55 -16.76 -16.32 11.12
N GLU A 56 -16.74 -15.68 12.29
CA GLU A 56 -16.39 -14.26 12.39
C GLU A 56 -14.91 -14.03 12.03
N PRO A 57 -14.57 -12.90 11.39
CA PRO A 57 -15.43 -11.76 11.01
C PRO A 57 -16.10 -11.90 9.63
N LEU A 58 -15.98 -13.05 8.96
CA LEU A 58 -16.46 -13.26 7.60
C LEU A 58 -17.74 -14.13 7.54
N LYS A 59 -18.54 -14.11 8.60
CA LYS A 59 -19.79 -14.86 8.63
C LYS A 59 -20.76 -14.40 7.54
N GLY A 60 -21.25 -15.37 6.75
CA GLY A 60 -22.12 -15.11 5.61
C GLY A 60 -21.38 -14.80 4.31
N GLU A 61 -20.03 -14.78 4.32
CA GLU A 61 -19.24 -14.62 3.11
C GLU A 61 -19.43 -15.81 2.19
N ARG A 62 -19.76 -15.55 0.94
CA ARG A 62 -19.86 -16.53 -0.13
C ARG A 62 -18.65 -16.44 -1.02
N ILE A 63 -17.98 -17.55 -1.20
CA ILE A 63 -16.77 -17.68 -2.01
C ILE A 63 -17.10 -18.58 -3.19
N LYS A 64 -16.90 -18.07 -4.40
CA LYS A 64 -16.90 -18.89 -5.62
C LYS A 64 -15.51 -18.86 -6.21
N LEU A 65 -14.87 -20.02 -6.28
CA LEU A 65 -13.58 -20.23 -6.92
C LEU A 65 -13.79 -21.05 -8.19
N GLN A 66 -13.19 -20.64 -9.29
CA GLN A 66 -13.16 -21.35 -10.55
C GLN A 66 -11.73 -21.42 -11.07
N VAL A 67 -11.29 -22.61 -11.42
CA VAL A 67 -10.00 -22.85 -12.06
C VAL A 67 -10.28 -23.59 -13.35
N GLY A 68 -9.80 -23.06 -14.47
CA GLY A 68 -9.99 -23.69 -15.77
C GLY A 68 -8.77 -23.53 -16.67
N GLY A 69 -8.72 -24.33 -17.75
CA GLY A 69 -7.66 -24.26 -18.74
C GLY A 69 -6.73 -25.45 -18.71
N ALA A 70 -5.46 -25.26 -19.03
CA ALA A 70 -4.48 -26.31 -19.10
C ALA A 70 -3.16 -25.88 -18.42
N LEU A 71 -2.66 -26.73 -17.52
CA LEU A 71 -1.46 -26.44 -16.71
C LEU A 71 -0.20 -26.24 -17.56
N ARG A 72 -0.13 -26.86 -18.74
CA ARG A 72 1.01 -26.72 -19.67
C ARG A 72 0.83 -25.63 -20.72
N GLU A 73 -0.33 -24.97 -20.76
CA GLU A 73 -0.60 -23.83 -21.65
C GLU A 73 -0.98 -22.60 -20.85
N GLN A 74 -2.25 -22.45 -20.59
CA GLN A 74 -2.79 -21.30 -19.87
C GLN A 74 -3.79 -21.76 -18.83
N LEU A 75 -3.54 -21.35 -17.60
CA LEU A 75 -4.46 -21.50 -16.48
C LEU A 75 -5.24 -20.20 -16.27
N GLN A 76 -6.52 -20.35 -15.94
CA GLN A 76 -7.42 -19.27 -15.58
C GLN A 76 -7.92 -19.50 -14.16
N LEU A 77 -7.91 -18.45 -13.35
CA LEU A 77 -8.43 -18.47 -11.99
C LEU A 77 -9.45 -17.33 -11.86
N GLY A 78 -10.65 -17.66 -11.39
CA GLY A 78 -11.68 -16.70 -11.01
C GLY A 78 -12.04 -16.88 -9.55
N VAL A 79 -12.05 -15.80 -8.79
CA VAL A 79 -12.58 -15.76 -7.41
C VAL A 79 -13.62 -14.66 -7.33
N ASN A 80 -14.77 -15.02 -6.77
CA ASN A 80 -15.83 -14.06 -6.46
C ASN A 80 -16.15 -14.19 -4.97
N LEU A 81 -16.01 -13.08 -4.25
CA LEU A 81 -16.41 -12.92 -2.85
C LEU A 81 -17.67 -12.07 -2.81
N SER A 82 -18.67 -12.49 -2.05
CA SER A 82 -19.91 -11.73 -1.87
C SER A 82 -20.51 -11.94 -0.50
N GLY A 83 -20.53 -10.88 0.27
CA GLY A 83 -20.98 -10.86 1.67
C GLY A 83 -20.38 -9.68 2.40
N PRO A 84 -19.74 -9.88 3.55
CA PRO A 84 -18.92 -8.86 4.20
C PRO A 84 -17.83 -8.26 3.31
N VAL A 85 -17.28 -9.06 2.40
CA VAL A 85 -16.34 -8.63 1.37
C VAL A 85 -17.01 -8.76 0.00
N ASP A 86 -16.98 -7.67 -0.78
CA ASP A 86 -17.43 -7.68 -2.18
C ASP A 86 -16.21 -7.47 -3.08
N MET A 87 -15.70 -8.59 -3.64
CA MET A 87 -14.48 -8.55 -4.43
C MET A 87 -14.49 -9.62 -5.52
N THR A 88 -13.97 -9.26 -6.68
CA THR A 88 -13.67 -10.19 -7.76
C THR A 88 -12.18 -10.21 -8.04
N LEU A 89 -11.64 -11.42 -8.28
CA LEU A 89 -10.28 -11.63 -8.76
C LEU A 89 -10.35 -12.47 -10.01
N GLN A 90 -9.66 -12.07 -11.05
CA GLN A 90 -9.44 -12.83 -12.27
C GLN A 90 -7.94 -12.89 -12.54
N ALA A 91 -7.42 -14.10 -12.77
CA ALA A 91 -6.02 -14.29 -13.13
C ALA A 91 -5.89 -15.24 -14.30
N GLN A 92 -4.89 -14.99 -15.14
CA GLN A 92 -4.47 -15.86 -16.23
C GLN A 92 -2.97 -16.02 -16.15
N ALA A 93 -2.47 -17.26 -16.16
CA ALA A 93 -1.05 -17.54 -16.06
C ALA A 93 -0.64 -18.65 -17.04
N ARG A 94 0.57 -18.51 -17.59
CA ARG A 94 1.20 -19.52 -18.43
C ARG A 94 2.35 -20.14 -17.66
N LEU A 95 2.02 -21.16 -16.85
CA LEU A 95 2.94 -21.75 -15.88
C LEU A 95 4.16 -22.44 -16.50
N ALA A 96 4.03 -22.93 -17.74
CA ALA A 96 5.10 -23.61 -18.47
C ALA A 96 6.01 -22.66 -19.26
N GLU A 97 5.65 -21.37 -19.39
CA GLU A 97 6.46 -20.40 -20.11
C GLU A 97 7.50 -19.74 -19.21
N ALA A 98 8.69 -19.50 -19.76
CA ALA A 98 9.74 -18.80 -19.05
C ALA A 98 9.30 -17.39 -18.65
N GLY A 99 9.62 -17.01 -17.41
CA GLY A 99 9.26 -15.72 -16.83
C GLY A 99 7.81 -15.62 -16.36
N LEU A 100 7.05 -16.74 -16.40
CA LEU A 100 5.69 -16.86 -15.83
C LEU A 100 4.78 -15.70 -16.27
N PRO A 101 4.36 -15.64 -17.55
CA PRO A 101 3.42 -14.61 -18.01
C PRO A 101 2.13 -14.66 -17.19
N LEU A 102 1.75 -13.51 -16.60
CA LEU A 102 0.63 -13.39 -15.69
C LEU A 102 -0.18 -12.14 -16.02
N ASN A 103 -1.50 -12.27 -16.03
CA ASN A 103 -2.44 -11.17 -15.93
C ASN A 103 -3.31 -11.38 -14.70
N LEU A 104 -3.43 -10.39 -13.85
CA LEU A 104 -4.25 -10.39 -12.66
C LEU A 104 -5.08 -9.12 -12.60
N GLU A 105 -6.37 -9.25 -12.37
CA GLU A 105 -7.27 -8.14 -12.08
C GLU A 105 -8.02 -8.41 -10.78
N ILE A 106 -8.00 -7.43 -9.88
CA ILE A 106 -8.80 -7.43 -8.65
C ILE A 106 -9.68 -6.19 -8.66
N ASN A 107 -10.95 -6.38 -8.43
CA ASN A 107 -11.92 -5.29 -8.35
C ASN A 107 -12.81 -5.47 -7.12
N SER A 108 -13.09 -4.35 -6.45
CA SER A 108 -14.12 -4.26 -5.41
C SER A 108 -14.84 -2.93 -5.54
N GLN A 109 -16.15 -2.96 -5.44
CA GLN A 109 -16.93 -1.72 -5.42
C GLN A 109 -16.77 -1.01 -4.09
N GLN A 110 -16.74 -1.78 -3.00
CA GLN A 110 -16.65 -1.22 -1.67
C GLN A 110 -16.11 -2.25 -0.68
N LEU A 111 -15.06 -1.88 0.03
CA LEU A 111 -14.48 -2.64 1.13
C LEU A 111 -14.55 -1.82 2.41
N TYR A 112 -14.90 -2.46 3.50
CA TYR A 112 -14.94 -1.86 4.83
C TYR A 112 -13.95 -2.54 5.76
N TRP A 113 -13.42 -1.78 6.71
CA TRP A 113 -12.63 -2.34 7.78
C TRP A 113 -13.00 -1.68 9.12
N PRO A 114 -13.20 -2.43 10.18
CA PRO A 114 -13.29 -3.89 10.21
C PRO A 114 -14.48 -4.41 9.39
N PHE A 115 -14.47 -5.68 9.02
CA PHE A 115 -15.54 -6.31 8.21
C PHE A 115 -16.85 -6.43 8.98
N THR A 116 -16.78 -6.45 10.32
CA THR A 116 -17.93 -6.50 11.23
C THR A 116 -17.82 -5.41 12.28
N GLY A 117 -18.95 -4.96 12.80
CA GLY A 117 -19.02 -3.88 13.79
C GLY A 117 -19.00 -2.49 13.14
N GLU A 118 -18.53 -1.49 13.90
CA GLU A 118 -18.47 -0.11 13.44
C GLU A 118 -17.34 0.06 12.41
N LYS A 119 -17.73 0.55 11.22
CA LYS A 119 -16.81 0.71 10.10
C LYS A 119 -15.89 1.91 10.35
N GLN A 120 -14.59 1.65 10.48
CA GLN A 120 -13.56 2.67 10.71
C GLN A 120 -12.97 3.18 9.39
N PHE A 121 -12.80 2.29 8.40
CA PHE A 121 -12.22 2.62 7.10
C PHE A 121 -13.09 2.06 5.98
N GLN A 122 -13.10 2.78 4.88
CA GLN A 122 -13.78 2.39 3.65
C GLN A 122 -12.83 2.62 2.46
N ALA A 123 -12.81 1.65 1.55
CA ALA A 123 -12.17 1.77 0.25
C ALA A 123 -13.23 1.53 -0.84
N ASP A 124 -13.40 2.51 -1.73
CA ASP A 124 -14.36 2.48 -2.82
C ASP A 124 -13.65 2.32 -4.16
N LYS A 125 -14.29 1.60 -5.08
CA LYS A 125 -13.84 1.44 -6.47
C LYS A 125 -12.39 0.98 -6.53
N LEU A 126 -12.03 0.02 -5.66
CA LEU A 126 -10.71 -0.57 -5.70
C LEU A 126 -10.53 -1.34 -7.01
N ALA A 127 -9.48 -1.02 -7.73
CA ALA A 127 -9.06 -1.73 -8.93
C ALA A 127 -7.55 -1.93 -8.90
N LEU A 128 -7.11 -3.17 -9.10
CA LEU A 128 -5.72 -3.53 -9.26
C LEU A 128 -5.56 -4.35 -10.52
N LYS A 129 -4.59 -3.99 -11.36
CA LYS A 129 -4.20 -4.72 -12.56
C LYS A 129 -2.72 -4.98 -12.54
N LEU A 130 -2.34 -6.24 -12.70
CA LEU A 130 -0.96 -6.65 -12.90
C LEU A 130 -0.88 -7.41 -14.22
N SER A 131 0.08 -7.09 -15.06
CA SER A 131 0.29 -7.76 -16.34
C SER A 131 1.77 -7.84 -16.71
N GLY A 132 2.16 -8.90 -17.39
CA GLY A 132 3.54 -9.09 -17.86
C GLY A 132 4.14 -10.41 -17.40
N LYS A 133 5.43 -10.41 -17.19
CA LYS A 133 6.21 -11.54 -16.69
C LYS A 133 6.82 -11.20 -15.34
N ALA A 134 7.20 -12.18 -14.52
CA ALA A 134 7.93 -11.95 -13.29
C ALA A 134 9.20 -11.09 -13.51
N THR A 135 9.83 -11.26 -14.67
CA THR A 135 11.03 -10.49 -15.08
C THR A 135 10.73 -9.09 -15.63
N ASP A 136 9.47 -8.80 -15.98
CA ASP A 136 9.02 -7.49 -16.51
C ASP A 136 7.51 -7.41 -16.41
N TYR A 137 7.00 -6.72 -15.38
CA TYR A 137 5.57 -6.53 -15.15
C TYR A 137 5.19 -5.07 -15.02
N LYS A 138 3.91 -4.81 -15.27
CA LYS A 138 3.24 -3.53 -15.04
C LYS A 138 2.16 -3.71 -13.99
N LEU A 139 2.08 -2.78 -13.07
CA LEU A 139 1.08 -2.69 -12.02
C LEU A 139 0.34 -1.37 -12.11
N ALA A 140 -0.97 -1.43 -12.10
CA ALA A 140 -1.84 -0.27 -11.92
C ALA A 140 -2.78 -0.52 -10.73
N PHE A 141 -2.93 0.48 -9.86
CA PHE A 141 -3.84 0.41 -8.72
C PHE A 141 -4.57 1.73 -8.56
N SER A 142 -5.85 1.66 -8.24
CA SER A 142 -6.65 2.83 -7.92
C SER A 142 -7.70 2.50 -6.85
N THR A 143 -7.97 3.48 -5.97
CA THR A 143 -9.06 3.41 -5.00
C THR A 143 -9.37 4.80 -4.44
N ALA A 144 -10.58 4.98 -3.92
CA ALA A 144 -10.89 6.09 -3.03
C ALA A 144 -11.01 5.55 -1.61
N VAL A 145 -10.39 6.23 -0.64
CA VAL A 145 -10.40 5.82 0.77
C VAL A 145 -10.98 6.93 1.64
N SER A 146 -11.67 6.54 2.70
CA SER A 146 -12.15 7.44 3.74
C SER A 146 -12.26 6.68 5.07
N GLY A 147 -12.29 7.40 6.18
CA GLY A 147 -12.43 6.78 7.49
C GLY A 147 -12.75 7.81 8.57
N GLN A 148 -12.96 7.35 9.79
CA GLN A 148 -13.31 8.20 10.92
C GLN A 148 -12.24 9.28 11.16
N ASP A 149 -10.96 8.87 11.18
CA ASP A 149 -9.81 9.76 11.39
C ASP A 149 -8.93 9.89 10.12
N VAL A 150 -9.44 9.42 8.98
CA VAL A 150 -8.75 9.49 7.70
C VAL A 150 -9.53 10.38 6.75
N PRO A 151 -8.96 11.51 6.32
CA PRO A 151 -9.60 12.37 5.34
C PRO A 151 -9.82 11.63 4.03
N PRO A 152 -10.93 11.92 3.32
CA PRO A 152 -11.17 11.34 2.01
C PRO A 152 -9.98 11.56 1.08
N ALA A 153 -9.53 10.49 0.44
CA ALA A 153 -8.41 10.52 -0.49
C ALA A 153 -8.66 9.62 -1.69
N THR A 154 -8.16 10.04 -2.85
CA THR A 154 -8.10 9.19 -4.04
C THR A 154 -6.65 8.81 -4.29
N ILE A 155 -6.39 7.52 -4.44
CA ILE A 155 -5.06 6.95 -4.63
C ILE A 155 -4.99 6.35 -6.03
N ASN A 156 -3.96 6.70 -6.79
CA ASN A 156 -3.65 6.10 -8.07
C ASN A 156 -2.16 5.78 -8.13
N LEU A 157 -1.83 4.56 -8.52
CA LEU A 157 -0.46 4.07 -8.66
C LEU A 157 -0.29 3.45 -10.05
N ASN A 158 0.81 3.81 -10.71
CA ASN A 158 1.38 3.06 -11.82
C ASN A 158 2.81 2.68 -11.47
N ALA A 159 3.15 1.43 -11.70
CA ALA A 159 4.47 0.92 -11.44
C ALA A 159 4.88 -0.11 -12.49
N THR A 160 6.18 -0.25 -12.67
CA THR A 160 6.82 -1.29 -13.46
C THR A 160 7.83 -2.01 -12.58
N GLY A 161 8.12 -3.27 -12.85
CA GLY A 161 9.07 -4.00 -12.01
C GLY A 161 9.47 -5.34 -12.55
N ASN A 162 10.33 -5.99 -11.81
CA ASN A 162 10.80 -7.35 -12.04
C ASN A 162 10.98 -8.08 -10.69
N GLU A 163 11.64 -9.24 -10.69
CA GLU A 163 11.86 -10.05 -9.50
C GLU A 163 12.71 -9.36 -8.42
N GLN A 164 13.43 -8.28 -8.75
CA GLN A 164 14.46 -7.66 -7.90
C GLN A 164 14.17 -6.20 -7.57
N GLN A 165 13.30 -5.54 -8.35
CA GLN A 165 12.98 -4.14 -8.14
C GLN A 165 11.57 -3.78 -8.58
N ILE A 166 11.05 -2.69 -8.02
CA ILE A 166 9.85 -2.00 -8.50
C ILE A 166 10.15 -0.51 -8.69
N ASN A 167 9.72 0.00 -9.82
CA ASN A 167 9.70 1.43 -10.12
C ASN A 167 8.27 1.93 -9.91
N LEU A 168 8.05 2.75 -8.92
CA LEU A 168 6.83 3.53 -8.79
C LEU A 168 6.91 4.69 -9.77
N ASP A 169 6.40 4.49 -10.99
CA ASP A 169 6.46 5.50 -12.05
C ASP A 169 5.68 6.74 -11.63
N LYS A 170 4.54 6.53 -10.98
CA LYS A 170 3.72 7.59 -10.39
C LYS A 170 2.74 7.03 -9.36
N LEU A 171 2.89 7.43 -8.11
CA LEU A 171 1.86 7.33 -7.09
C LEU A 171 1.30 8.73 -6.84
N THR A 172 -0.02 8.86 -6.95
CA THR A 172 -0.74 10.10 -6.68
C THR A 172 -1.74 9.88 -5.57
N VAL A 173 -1.72 10.76 -4.58
CA VAL A 173 -2.75 10.84 -3.52
C VAL A 173 -3.37 12.22 -3.58
N ALA A 174 -4.64 12.30 -3.97
CA ALA A 174 -5.43 13.52 -3.90
C ALA A 174 -6.22 13.52 -2.59
N ALA A 175 -5.85 14.38 -1.67
CA ALA A 175 -6.43 14.53 -0.33
C ALA A 175 -6.22 15.95 0.17
N LEU A 176 -6.98 16.36 1.21
CA LEU A 176 -6.79 17.64 1.88
C LEU A 176 -6.78 18.83 0.90
N GLU A 177 -7.67 18.79 -0.09
CA GLU A 177 -7.81 19.80 -1.15
C GLU A 177 -6.56 19.95 -2.04
N GLY A 178 -5.53 19.15 -1.82
CA GLY A 178 -4.26 19.16 -2.52
C GLY A 178 -3.92 17.79 -3.13
N LYS A 179 -2.69 17.69 -3.58
CA LYS A 179 -2.16 16.50 -4.25
C LYS A 179 -0.75 16.19 -3.78
N THR A 180 -0.50 14.91 -3.53
CA THR A 180 0.84 14.39 -3.29
C THR A 180 1.22 13.46 -4.44
N GLU A 181 2.40 13.63 -5.01
CA GLU A 181 2.96 12.74 -6.04
C GLU A 181 4.28 12.15 -5.53
N LEU A 182 4.39 10.82 -5.63
CA LEU A 182 5.62 10.09 -5.33
C LEU A 182 6.08 9.34 -6.56
N GLN A 183 7.36 9.50 -6.88
CA GLN A 183 8.11 8.64 -7.78
C GLN A 183 9.23 7.97 -6.99
N ALA A 184 9.42 6.67 -7.14
CA ALA A 184 10.43 5.95 -6.38
C ALA A 184 10.88 4.68 -7.09
N VAL A 185 12.10 4.28 -6.80
CA VAL A 185 12.64 2.96 -7.14
C VAL A 185 12.95 2.26 -5.83
N LEU A 186 12.46 1.03 -5.68
CA LEU A 186 12.82 0.11 -4.61
C LEU A 186 13.52 -1.10 -5.23
N ASP A 187 14.64 -1.49 -4.64
CA ASP A 187 15.45 -2.65 -5.02
C ASP A 187 15.65 -3.53 -3.80
N TRP A 188 15.60 -4.86 -3.98
CA TRP A 188 15.76 -5.84 -2.89
C TRP A 188 16.70 -6.99 -3.26
N GLN A 189 17.60 -6.75 -4.21
CA GLN A 189 18.51 -7.78 -4.71
C GLN A 189 19.54 -8.25 -3.65
N GLN A 190 20.12 -7.34 -2.90
CA GLN A 190 21.08 -7.63 -1.83
C GLN A 190 20.65 -7.04 -0.49
N ALA A 191 20.16 -5.83 -0.52
CA ALA A 191 19.58 -5.09 0.58
C ALA A 191 18.30 -4.43 0.08
N ILE A 192 17.37 -4.10 0.95
CA ILE A 192 16.26 -3.23 0.54
C ILE A 192 16.85 -1.83 0.41
N SER A 193 16.87 -1.29 -0.78
CA SER A 193 17.27 0.09 -1.03
C SER A 193 16.18 0.87 -1.73
N TRP A 194 16.13 2.16 -1.51
CA TRP A 194 15.17 3.04 -2.17
C TRP A 194 15.80 4.36 -2.57
N ARG A 195 15.19 4.97 -3.57
CA ARG A 195 15.38 6.36 -3.97
C ARG A 195 14.04 6.89 -4.44
N GLY A 196 13.64 8.04 -3.91
CA GLY A 196 12.33 8.62 -4.23
C GLY A 196 12.31 10.14 -4.18
N GLU A 197 11.32 10.67 -4.87
CA GLU A 197 10.98 12.09 -4.92
C GLU A 197 9.49 12.25 -4.61
N LEU A 198 9.19 13.01 -3.57
CA LEU A 198 7.84 13.33 -3.11
C LEU A 198 7.55 14.81 -3.40
N LYS A 199 6.48 15.09 -4.13
CA LYS A 199 5.97 16.44 -4.39
C LYS A 199 4.65 16.65 -3.67
N LEU A 200 4.53 17.77 -2.98
CA LEU A 200 3.31 18.25 -2.35
C LEU A 200 2.80 19.46 -3.12
N ALA A 201 1.51 19.50 -3.41
CA ALA A 201 0.88 20.62 -4.08
C ALA A 201 -0.43 20.99 -3.38
N GLY A 202 -0.44 22.15 -2.73
CA GLY A 202 -1.61 22.76 -2.13
C GLY A 202 -2.24 21.98 -0.96
N ILE A 203 -1.47 21.21 -0.19
CA ILE A 203 -1.96 20.39 0.93
C ILE A 203 -2.54 21.30 2.03
N ASN A 204 -3.86 21.23 2.22
CA ASN A 204 -4.59 22.03 3.21
C ASN A 204 -4.90 21.17 4.45
N THR A 205 -4.22 21.47 5.57
CA THR A 205 -4.37 20.71 6.81
C THR A 205 -5.50 21.19 7.72
N ALA A 206 -6.25 22.23 7.36
CA ALA A 206 -7.25 22.87 8.23
C ALA A 206 -8.29 21.89 8.81
N LYS A 207 -8.64 20.81 8.07
CA LYS A 207 -9.60 19.80 8.53
C LYS A 207 -9.02 18.78 9.52
N VAL A 208 -7.71 18.51 9.45
CA VAL A 208 -7.02 17.50 10.26
C VAL A 208 -6.18 18.09 11.38
N ALA A 209 -5.80 19.34 11.25
CA ALA A 209 -5.07 20.11 12.24
C ALA A 209 -5.68 21.52 12.38
N PRO A 210 -6.90 21.65 12.95
CA PRO A 210 -7.62 22.93 13.01
C PRO A 210 -6.88 24.00 13.83
N ASP A 211 -6.08 23.60 14.81
CA ASP A 211 -5.26 24.51 15.61
C ASP A 211 -4.06 25.06 14.84
N TRP A 212 -3.62 24.33 13.78
CA TRP A 212 -2.49 24.68 12.93
C TRP A 212 -2.85 24.59 11.45
N PRO A 213 -3.86 25.35 10.98
CA PRO A 213 -4.27 25.29 9.59
C PRO A 213 -3.12 25.73 8.70
N SER A 214 -2.80 24.93 7.71
CA SER A 214 -1.71 25.21 6.79
C SER A 214 -2.10 24.90 5.36
N LYS A 215 -1.44 25.58 4.41
CA LYS A 215 -1.47 25.25 3.00
C LYS A 215 -0.03 25.13 2.52
N LEU A 216 0.36 23.92 2.11
CA LEU A 216 1.75 23.56 1.89
C LEU A 216 1.98 23.05 0.47
N ASP A 217 3.08 23.50 -0.10
CA ASP A 217 3.71 22.98 -1.32
C ASP A 217 5.12 22.48 -0.97
N GLY A 218 5.65 21.51 -1.68
CA GLY A 218 7.00 21.06 -1.37
C GLY A 218 7.56 19.96 -2.25
N LEU A 219 8.85 19.77 -2.08
CA LEU A 219 9.66 18.73 -2.69
C LEU A 219 10.54 18.10 -1.62
N ILE A 220 10.51 16.77 -1.54
CA ILE A 220 11.39 15.99 -0.67
C ILE A 220 12.03 14.91 -1.52
N LYS A 221 13.36 14.83 -1.51
CA LYS A 221 14.10 13.71 -2.09
C LYS A 221 14.67 12.84 -0.99
N THR A 222 14.59 11.53 -1.16
CA THR A 222 15.12 10.57 -0.20
C THR A 222 15.76 9.39 -0.90
N ARG A 223 16.79 8.84 -0.26
CA ARG A 223 17.40 7.56 -0.62
C ARG A 223 17.88 6.87 0.64
N GLY A 224 17.93 5.56 0.61
CA GLY A 224 18.39 4.82 1.78
C GLY A 224 18.50 3.34 1.51
N SER A 225 18.88 2.61 2.56
CA SER A 225 18.96 1.17 2.54
C SER A 225 18.62 0.57 3.90
N LEU A 226 18.17 -0.69 3.87
CA LEU A 226 17.92 -1.54 5.03
C LEU A 226 18.62 -2.86 4.79
N TYR A 227 19.54 -3.23 5.66
CA TYR A 227 20.28 -4.48 5.62
C TYR A 227 20.54 -5.01 7.03
N GLY A 228 20.23 -6.29 7.27
CA GLY A 228 20.49 -6.93 8.57
C GLY A 228 19.83 -6.24 9.77
N GLY A 229 18.68 -5.57 9.58
CA GLY A 229 18.01 -4.82 10.63
C GLY A 229 18.55 -3.40 10.86
N THR A 230 19.62 -3.01 10.18
CA THR A 230 20.16 -1.65 10.20
C THR A 230 19.69 -0.86 8.97
N TRP A 231 19.31 0.40 9.18
CA TRP A 231 18.93 1.29 8.10
C TRP A 231 19.81 2.54 8.04
N GLN A 232 19.97 3.06 6.85
CA GLN A 232 20.57 4.36 6.58
C GLN A 232 19.64 5.12 5.64
N MET A 233 19.45 6.41 5.91
CA MET A 233 18.62 7.30 5.10
C MET A 233 19.35 8.61 4.85
N ASP A 234 19.29 9.06 3.62
CA ASP A 234 19.77 10.36 3.18
C ASP A 234 18.60 11.12 2.57
N VAL A 235 18.37 12.32 3.04
CA VAL A 235 17.38 13.27 2.50
C VAL A 235 18.15 14.47 1.95
N PRO A 236 18.65 14.36 0.70
CA PRO A 236 19.51 15.40 0.12
C PRO A 236 18.78 16.70 -0.17
N GLU A 237 17.46 16.68 -0.18
CA GLU A 237 16.67 17.87 -0.43
C GLU A 237 15.33 17.79 0.29
N VAL A 238 15.09 18.76 1.16
CA VAL A 238 13.77 19.14 1.66
C VAL A 238 13.54 20.59 1.25
N ASN A 239 12.43 20.88 0.61
CA ASN A 239 12.01 22.24 0.29
C ASN A 239 10.48 22.28 0.39
N ILE A 240 9.99 22.75 1.54
CA ILE A 240 8.57 22.90 1.83
C ILE A 240 8.29 24.39 2.00
N THR A 241 7.28 24.88 1.33
CA THR A 241 6.84 26.27 1.41
C THR A 241 5.33 26.35 1.59
N GLY A 242 4.84 27.48 2.07
CA GLY A 242 3.41 27.70 2.20
C GLY A 242 3.06 28.68 3.28
N ASN A 243 1.92 28.44 3.91
CA ASN A 243 1.45 29.26 5.02
C ASN A 243 0.94 28.38 6.16
N VAL A 244 1.22 28.77 7.39
CA VAL A 244 0.67 28.21 8.63
C VAL A 244 0.03 29.35 9.42
N LYS A 245 -1.26 29.29 9.73
CA LYS A 245 -2.01 30.35 10.42
C LYS A 245 -1.78 31.73 9.80
N GLN A 246 -1.73 31.95 8.56
CA GLN A 246 -1.43 33.20 7.86
C GLN A 246 0.06 33.61 7.86
N ASN A 247 0.93 32.94 8.59
CA ASN A 247 2.36 33.15 8.52
C ASN A 247 2.97 32.34 7.39
N ARG A 248 3.85 32.98 6.61
CA ARG A 248 4.65 32.23 5.62
C ARG A 248 5.54 31.21 6.32
N VAL A 249 5.59 30.02 5.78
CA VAL A 249 6.50 28.97 6.24
C VAL A 249 7.42 28.55 5.11
N LYS A 250 8.67 28.28 5.47
CA LYS A 250 9.65 27.64 4.61
C LYS A 250 10.50 26.69 5.43
N VAL A 251 10.70 25.49 4.89
CA VAL A 251 11.64 24.50 5.41
C VAL A 251 12.51 24.07 4.24
N ALA A 252 13.81 24.32 4.31
CA ALA A 252 14.74 23.97 3.24
C ALA A 252 16.03 23.39 3.83
N GLY A 253 16.53 22.31 3.26
CA GLY A 253 17.79 21.74 3.73
C GLY A 253 18.00 20.28 3.35
N ALA A 254 18.99 19.69 4.02
CA ALA A 254 19.40 18.29 3.84
C ALA A 254 19.76 17.67 5.18
N LEU A 255 19.45 16.37 5.32
CA LEU A 255 19.77 15.61 6.53
C LEU A 255 20.01 14.13 6.20
N LYS A 256 20.76 13.46 7.09
CA LYS A 256 21.01 12.02 7.03
C LYS A 256 20.68 11.40 8.39
N GLY A 257 20.26 10.15 8.39
CA GLY A 257 19.97 9.42 9.61
C GLY A 257 20.28 7.94 9.49
N ASN A 258 20.39 7.26 10.63
CA ASN A 258 20.63 5.84 10.68
C ASN A 258 19.88 5.16 11.83
N SER A 259 19.94 3.82 11.88
CA SER A 259 19.26 2.99 12.86
C SER A 259 19.71 3.20 14.32
N TYR A 260 20.84 3.86 14.54
CA TYR A 260 21.32 4.26 15.86
C TYR A 260 20.74 5.59 16.34
N LEU A 261 19.72 6.11 15.61
CA LEU A 261 19.08 7.40 15.84
C LEU A 261 20.07 8.57 15.81
N GLN A 262 21.12 8.43 15.04
CA GLN A 262 22.05 9.52 14.74
C GLN A 262 21.55 10.27 13.51
N TRP A 263 21.43 11.59 13.65
CA TRP A 263 21.00 12.49 12.58
C TRP A 263 22.09 13.52 12.33
N PHE A 264 22.45 13.67 11.07
CA PHE A 264 23.40 14.66 10.57
C PHE A 264 22.62 15.69 9.76
N ILE A 265 22.57 16.92 10.26
CA ILE A 265 21.91 18.05 9.61
C ILE A 265 23.00 18.81 8.88
N GLU A 266 23.04 18.68 7.54
CA GLU A 266 24.03 19.38 6.71
C GLU A 266 23.74 20.88 6.64
N GLY A 267 22.50 21.26 6.77
CA GLY A 267 21.96 22.59 6.88
C GLY A 267 20.46 22.55 6.75
N LEU A 268 19.75 23.06 7.73
CA LEU A 268 18.29 23.17 7.74
C LEU A 268 17.92 24.62 8.03
N HIS A 269 17.28 25.23 7.05
CA HIS A 269 16.73 26.59 7.16
C HIS A 269 15.22 26.52 7.40
N LEU A 270 14.77 27.14 8.47
CA LEU A 270 13.38 27.22 8.88
C LEU A 270 12.94 28.68 8.89
N GLU A 271 11.80 28.99 8.29
CA GLU A 271 11.15 30.32 8.38
C GLU A 271 9.71 30.13 8.87
N LEU A 272 9.28 30.97 9.78
CA LEU A 272 7.87 31.13 10.18
C LEU A 272 7.54 32.60 10.40
N GLY A 273 6.82 33.21 9.45
CA GLY A 273 6.53 34.63 9.41
C GLY A 273 7.80 35.43 9.25
N ARG A 274 8.20 36.15 10.34
CA ARG A 274 9.43 36.96 10.40
C ARG A 274 10.55 36.28 11.18
N ASN A 275 10.28 35.08 11.72
CA ASN A 275 11.25 34.34 12.49
C ASN A 275 11.97 33.36 11.61
N SER A 276 13.26 33.17 11.80
CA SER A 276 14.05 32.16 11.11
C SER A 276 15.00 31.43 12.04
N ALA A 277 15.37 30.21 11.63
CA ALA A 277 16.41 29.46 12.29
C ALA A 277 17.23 28.69 11.24
N ASP A 278 18.55 28.76 11.36
CA ASP A 278 19.52 27.99 10.60
C ASP A 278 20.17 26.99 11.55
N ILE A 279 20.07 25.71 11.23
CA ILE A 279 20.51 24.61 12.08
C ILE A 279 21.44 23.70 11.27
N LYS A 280 22.58 23.34 11.87
CA LYS A 280 23.50 22.31 11.35
C LYS A 280 24.16 21.55 12.48
N GLY A 281 24.66 20.35 12.20
CA GLY A 281 25.36 19.54 13.18
C GLY A 281 24.79 18.13 13.36
N GLU A 282 24.99 17.58 14.51
CA GLU A 282 24.67 16.18 14.82
C GLU A 282 23.72 16.08 16.01
N LEU A 283 22.71 15.23 15.86
CA LEU A 283 21.76 14.88 16.91
C LEU A 283 21.79 13.36 17.09
N GLY A 284 22.18 12.87 18.23
CA GLY A 284 22.16 11.47 18.60
C GLY A 284 21.44 11.25 19.94
N VAL A 285 21.27 9.99 20.33
CA VAL A 285 20.59 9.62 21.58
C VAL A 285 21.38 10.12 22.82
N GLN A 286 22.70 10.17 22.73
CA GLN A 286 23.60 10.55 23.83
C GLN A 286 24.38 11.84 23.54
N ASP A 287 24.47 12.22 22.28
CA ASP A 287 25.28 13.34 21.84
C ASP A 287 24.41 14.37 21.11
N LEU A 288 24.55 15.62 21.49
CA LEU A 288 23.94 16.78 20.85
C LEU A 288 25.04 17.78 20.52
N ASN A 289 25.34 17.94 19.24
CA ASN A 289 26.32 18.92 18.75
C ASN A 289 25.68 19.70 17.61
N LEU A 290 24.86 20.69 17.95
CA LEU A 290 24.13 21.53 17.01
C LEU A 290 24.60 22.96 17.07
N ASP A 291 24.92 23.54 15.94
CA ASP A 291 25.00 24.95 15.71
C ASP A 291 23.62 25.47 15.27
N ALA A 292 23.04 26.39 15.99
CA ALA A 292 21.77 27.01 15.65
C ALA A 292 21.89 28.55 15.71
N THR A 293 21.57 29.20 14.61
CA THR A 293 21.40 30.65 14.56
C THR A 293 19.91 30.95 14.45
N ILE A 294 19.38 31.68 15.43
CA ILE A 294 17.95 31.97 15.52
C ILE A 294 17.77 33.50 15.47
N ASP A 295 16.96 33.95 14.53
CA ASP A 295 16.45 35.32 14.47
C ASP A 295 14.93 35.27 14.67
N ALA A 296 14.47 35.72 15.82
CA ALA A 296 13.07 35.64 16.25
C ALA A 296 12.51 36.99 16.73
N PRO A 297 12.38 37.94 15.82
CA PRO A 297 11.89 39.29 16.17
C PRO A 297 10.42 39.31 16.59
N ASN A 298 9.67 38.24 16.39
CA ASN A 298 8.24 38.17 16.71
C ASN A 298 7.83 36.74 17.13
N LEU A 299 8.06 36.39 18.39
CA LEU A 299 7.69 35.11 18.97
C LEU A 299 6.19 34.96 19.23
N ASP A 300 5.44 36.03 19.41
CA ASP A 300 4.00 36.00 19.71
C ASP A 300 3.20 35.38 18.57
N ASN A 301 3.65 35.54 17.33
CA ASN A 301 3.04 34.91 16.16
C ASN A 301 3.48 33.44 15.94
N ALA A 302 4.57 33.00 16.54
CA ALA A 302 5.11 31.64 16.36
C ALA A 302 4.43 30.65 17.30
N SER A 303 3.96 31.07 18.46
CA SER A 303 3.28 30.19 19.42
C SER A 303 2.32 30.97 20.30
N PRO A 304 1.03 31.10 19.91
CA PRO A 304 0.01 31.60 20.82
C PRO A 304 -0.13 30.57 21.96
N GLY A 305 0.45 30.86 23.13
CA GLY A 305 0.36 30.02 24.31
C GLY A 305 1.68 29.63 24.99
N LEU A 306 2.84 29.86 24.37
CA LEU A 306 4.10 29.92 25.09
C LEU A 306 4.24 31.37 25.60
N GLY A 307 3.48 31.71 26.67
CA GLY A 307 3.65 32.96 27.38
C GLY A 307 5.05 33.04 28.00
N VAL A 308 6.02 33.50 27.25
CA VAL A 308 7.27 34.02 27.78
C VAL A 308 7.01 35.49 28.03
N ASN A 309 6.53 35.79 29.23
CA ASN A 309 6.57 37.17 29.74
C ASN A 309 8.05 37.53 29.87
N ALA A 310 8.53 38.39 28.98
CA ALA A 310 9.82 39.08 29.10
C ALA A 310 9.73 40.19 30.15
#